data_e15ccbf04d305544e39a3a5ee775d9c6
#
_entry.id   e15ccbf04d305544e39a3a5ee775d9c6
#
_cell.length_a   1.000
_cell.length_b   1.000
_cell.length_c   1.000
_cell.angle_alpha   90.00
_cell.angle_beta   90.00
_cell.angle_gamma   90.00
#
_symmetry.space_group_name_H-M   'P 1'
#
loop_
_entity.id
_entity.type
_entity.pdbx_description
1 polymer ?
#
loop_
_entity_poly.entity_id
_entity_poly.type
_entity_poly.pdbx_seq_one_letter_code
_entity_poly.pdbx_strand_id
1 'polypeptide(L)'
;MFDDPGAPGAPGALAALMPFAQHLGLIVDQASPDEVIARLEWAPHLCTTGGIMHGGVLMSLADTAGALVTFLGIPAGATTATITSTSQLFRPVTGGTVHAVAVPLHRGRTTVTAQTSLYDSEHRLVAQTTQIQAIRV
;
A
#
# COMPACT_ATOMS: atom_id res chain seq x y z
N MET A 1 6.50 5.15 18.11
CA MET A 1 7.55 5.29 17.10
C MET A 1 7.11 6.17 15.93
N PHE A 2 5.86 6.11 15.51
CA PHE A 2 5.33 6.89 14.40
C PHE A 2 4.40 8.03 14.84
N ASP A 3 4.40 8.42 16.09
CA ASP A 3 3.46 9.38 16.67
C ASP A 3 3.84 10.85 16.40
N ASP A 4 5.12 11.12 16.08
CA ASP A 4 5.56 12.44 15.69
C ASP A 4 5.50 12.56 14.15
N PRO A 5 4.62 13.40 13.60
CA PRO A 5 4.46 13.52 12.14
C PRO A 5 5.71 14.05 11.43
N GLY A 6 6.66 14.62 12.16
CA GLY A 6 7.94 15.08 11.61
C GLY A 6 9.09 14.12 11.80
N ALA A 7 8.92 13.03 12.55
CA ALA A 7 10.00 12.09 12.83
C ALA A 7 10.35 11.25 11.58
N PRO A 8 11.64 10.93 11.36
CA PRO A 8 12.02 9.97 10.33
C PRO A 8 11.30 8.63 10.56
N GLY A 9 10.62 8.12 9.56
CA GLY A 9 9.82 6.89 9.65
C GLY A 9 8.39 7.09 10.14
N ALA A 10 7.98 8.32 10.48
CA ALA A 10 6.58 8.62 10.73
C ALA A 10 5.74 8.36 9.46
N PRO A 11 4.46 7.97 9.59
CA PRO A 11 3.62 7.67 8.42
C PRO A 11 3.63 8.76 7.35
N GLY A 12 3.53 10.05 7.72
CA GLY A 12 3.58 11.16 6.78
C GLY A 12 4.94 11.32 6.10
N ALA A 13 6.04 11.08 6.83
CA ALA A 13 7.38 11.13 6.26
C ALA A 13 7.63 9.97 5.29
N LEU A 14 7.05 8.79 5.56
CA LEU A 14 7.13 7.64 4.66
C LEU A 14 6.43 7.91 3.34
N ALA A 15 5.25 8.50 3.37
CA ALA A 15 4.53 8.88 2.16
C ALA A 15 5.32 9.89 1.32
N ALA A 16 6.01 10.84 1.96
CA ALA A 16 6.82 11.85 1.28
C ALA A 16 8.03 11.27 0.54
N LEU A 17 8.51 10.08 0.93
CA LEU A 17 9.59 9.38 0.24
C LEU A 17 9.14 8.74 -1.08
N MET A 18 7.85 8.68 -1.34
CA MET A 18 7.26 8.04 -2.51
C MET A 18 6.49 9.07 -3.34
N PRO A 19 7.15 9.77 -4.28
CA PRO A 19 6.50 10.87 -5.03
C PRO A 19 5.20 10.45 -5.74
N PHE A 20 5.15 9.25 -6.29
CA PHE A 20 3.94 8.78 -6.98
C PHE A 20 2.78 8.57 -6.00
N ALA A 21 3.05 7.97 -4.85
CA ALA A 21 2.05 7.79 -3.80
C ALA A 21 1.52 9.14 -3.32
N GLN A 22 2.42 10.10 -3.14
CA GLN A 22 2.07 11.46 -2.76
C GLN A 22 1.21 12.15 -3.82
N HIS A 23 1.56 11.96 -5.11
CA HIS A 23 0.78 12.49 -6.24
C HIS A 23 -0.65 11.95 -6.26
N LEU A 24 -0.85 10.67 -5.88
CA LEU A 24 -2.18 10.07 -5.78
C LEU A 24 -2.97 10.59 -4.57
N GLY A 25 -2.32 11.20 -3.61
CA GLY A 25 -2.95 11.61 -2.35
C GLY A 25 -3.01 10.49 -1.31
N LEU A 26 -2.19 9.47 -1.45
CA LEU A 26 -2.14 8.35 -0.52
C LEU A 26 -1.65 8.80 0.85
N ILE A 27 -2.33 8.33 1.90
CA ILE A 27 -1.97 8.62 3.29
C ILE A 27 -1.66 7.31 4.00
N VAL A 28 -0.52 7.29 4.68
CA VAL A 28 -0.14 6.15 5.54
C VAL A 28 -0.58 6.48 6.96
N ASP A 29 -1.54 5.71 7.49
CA ASP A 29 -2.10 5.92 8.83
C ASP A 29 -1.31 5.17 9.90
N GLN A 30 -0.83 3.97 9.58
CA GLN A 30 -0.07 3.12 10.48
C GLN A 30 1.01 2.39 9.70
N ALA A 31 2.21 2.26 10.29
CA ALA A 31 3.31 1.54 9.64
C ALA A 31 4.19 0.85 10.65
N SER A 32 4.32 -0.46 10.50
CA SER A 32 5.23 -1.32 11.26
C SER A 32 5.68 -2.47 10.36
N PRO A 33 6.68 -3.26 10.78
CA PRO A 33 7.06 -4.46 10.03
C PRO A 33 5.96 -5.52 9.94
N ASP A 34 4.97 -5.46 10.81
CA ASP A 34 3.89 -6.45 10.87
C ASP A 34 2.63 -6.02 10.12
N GLU A 35 2.41 -4.72 9.97
CA GLU A 35 1.22 -4.21 9.32
C GLU A 35 1.41 -2.77 8.86
N VAL A 36 0.94 -2.47 7.66
CA VAL A 36 0.80 -1.10 7.16
C VAL A 36 -0.67 -0.86 6.86
N ILE A 37 -1.20 0.25 7.37
CA ILE A 37 -2.54 0.72 7.05
C ILE A 37 -2.39 2.04 6.31
N ALA A 38 -2.94 2.11 5.11
CA ALA A 38 -2.95 3.29 4.26
C ALA A 38 -4.34 3.54 3.72
N ARG A 39 -4.58 4.73 3.20
CA ARG A 39 -5.88 5.08 2.61
C ARG A 39 -5.72 6.02 1.44
N LEU A 40 -6.75 6.03 0.62
CA LEU A 40 -6.85 6.89 -0.54
C LEU A 40 -8.30 7.31 -0.72
N GLU A 41 -8.55 8.62 -0.83
CA GLU A 41 -9.89 9.13 -1.08
C GLU A 41 -10.22 9.05 -2.56
N TRP A 42 -11.46 8.66 -2.87
CA TRP A 42 -11.98 8.75 -4.21
C TRP A 42 -11.96 10.22 -4.69
N ALA A 43 -11.53 10.41 -5.91
CA ALA A 43 -11.58 11.72 -6.56
C ALA A 43 -11.78 11.52 -8.07
N PRO A 44 -12.41 12.50 -8.77
CA PRO A 44 -12.70 12.35 -10.19
C PRO A 44 -11.46 12.05 -11.06
N HIS A 45 -10.32 12.65 -10.74
CA HIS A 45 -9.08 12.44 -11.50
C HIS A 45 -8.44 11.06 -11.30
N LEU A 46 -8.94 10.27 -10.34
CA LEU A 46 -8.48 8.90 -10.10
C LEU A 46 -9.38 7.86 -10.77
N CYS A 47 -10.37 8.31 -11.52
CA CYS A 47 -11.40 7.44 -12.08
C CYS A 47 -11.12 7.04 -13.53
N THR A 48 -11.64 5.88 -13.89
CA THR A 48 -11.92 5.48 -15.26
C THR A 48 -13.31 5.99 -15.65
N THR A 49 -13.91 5.46 -16.70
CA THR A 49 -15.25 5.86 -17.14
C THR A 49 -16.30 5.58 -16.06
N GLY A 50 -17.34 6.42 -16.01
CA GLY A 50 -18.48 6.20 -15.12
C GLY A 50 -18.26 6.53 -13.66
N GLY A 51 -17.23 7.29 -13.32
CA GLY A 51 -16.96 7.69 -11.93
C GLY A 51 -16.42 6.56 -11.05
N ILE A 52 -15.92 5.51 -11.65
CA ILE A 52 -15.35 4.36 -10.95
C ILE A 52 -13.85 4.56 -10.79
N MET A 53 -13.33 4.42 -9.57
CA MET A 53 -11.89 4.51 -9.33
C MET A 53 -11.15 3.51 -10.21
N HIS A 54 -10.14 3.99 -10.93
CA HIS A 54 -9.38 3.17 -11.87
C HIS A 54 -8.72 1.99 -11.14
N GLY A 55 -8.83 0.80 -11.72
CA GLY A 55 -8.21 -0.41 -11.13
C GLY A 55 -6.72 -0.26 -10.91
N GLY A 56 -6.03 0.44 -11.82
CA GLY A 56 -4.61 0.75 -11.66
C GLY A 56 -4.29 1.62 -10.44
N VAL A 57 -5.22 2.47 -10.02
CA VAL A 57 -5.07 3.27 -8.79
C VAL A 57 -5.16 2.36 -7.56
N LEU A 58 -6.12 1.43 -7.55
CA LEU A 58 -6.24 0.43 -6.47
C LEU A 58 -4.99 -0.44 -6.39
N MET A 59 -4.45 -0.86 -7.54
CA MET A 59 -3.21 -1.63 -7.62
C MET A 59 -2.02 -0.80 -7.11
N SER A 60 -1.98 0.49 -7.38
CA SER A 60 -0.92 1.39 -6.91
C SER A 60 -0.96 1.55 -5.39
N LEU A 61 -2.15 1.67 -4.81
CA LEU A 61 -2.34 1.70 -3.36
C LEU A 61 -1.83 0.41 -2.72
N ALA A 62 -2.23 -0.73 -3.27
CA ALA A 62 -1.83 -2.04 -2.77
C ALA A 62 -0.32 -2.27 -2.91
N ASP A 63 0.26 -1.91 -4.05
CA ASP A 63 1.70 -2.04 -4.29
C ASP A 63 2.50 -1.20 -3.30
N THR A 64 2.07 0.03 -3.07
CA THR A 64 2.74 0.94 -2.13
C THR A 64 2.69 0.40 -0.70
N ALA A 65 1.52 -0.02 -0.23
CA ALA A 65 1.37 -0.55 1.13
C ALA A 65 2.15 -1.86 1.33
N GLY A 66 2.11 -2.75 0.35
CA GLY A 66 2.81 -4.03 0.41
C GLY A 66 4.33 -3.89 0.33
N ALA A 67 4.82 -2.96 -0.49
CA ALA A 67 6.25 -2.64 -0.55
C ALA A 67 6.72 -2.01 0.78
N LEU A 68 5.90 -1.16 1.37
CA LEU A 68 6.24 -0.48 2.62
C LEU A 68 6.31 -1.46 3.79
N VAL A 69 5.35 -2.36 3.95
CA VAL A 69 5.39 -3.35 5.03
C VAL A 69 6.61 -4.27 4.90
N THR A 70 6.98 -4.59 3.67
CA THR A 70 8.19 -5.36 3.40
C THR A 70 9.44 -4.59 3.82
N PHE A 71 9.56 -3.36 3.35
CA PHE A 71 10.72 -2.50 3.60
C PHE A 71 10.98 -2.28 5.09
N LEU A 72 9.93 -2.12 5.89
CA LEU A 72 10.05 -1.85 7.32
C LEU A 72 10.62 -3.03 8.11
N GLY A 73 10.61 -4.23 7.55
CA GLY A 73 11.10 -5.44 8.23
C GLY A 73 12.40 -6.03 7.67
N ILE A 74 13.04 -5.36 6.72
CA ILE A 74 14.32 -5.83 6.17
C ILE A 74 15.52 -5.22 6.91
N PRO A 75 16.74 -5.80 6.76
CA PRO A 75 17.93 -5.25 7.39
C PRO A 75 18.21 -3.81 6.99
N ALA A 76 18.80 -3.05 7.91
CA ALA A 76 19.21 -1.66 7.65
C ALA A 76 20.11 -1.57 6.42
N GLY A 77 19.84 -0.61 5.53
CA GLY A 77 20.59 -0.40 4.30
C GLY A 77 20.17 -1.30 3.14
N ALA A 78 19.34 -2.31 3.37
CA ALA A 78 18.80 -3.12 2.30
C ALA A 78 17.66 -2.38 1.58
N THR A 79 17.41 -2.76 0.34
CA THR A 79 16.32 -2.24 -0.49
C THR A 79 15.44 -3.39 -0.97
N THR A 80 14.27 -3.05 -1.50
CA THR A 80 13.35 -4.04 -2.07
C THR A 80 13.08 -3.74 -3.53
N ALA A 81 12.70 -4.79 -4.26
CA ALA A 81 12.22 -4.67 -5.63
C ALA A 81 11.11 -5.70 -5.85
N THR A 82 10.01 -5.28 -6.43
CA THR A 82 8.88 -6.17 -6.72
C THR A 82 9.26 -7.15 -7.83
N ILE A 83 9.09 -8.45 -7.55
CA ILE A 83 9.27 -9.52 -8.54
C ILE A 83 7.94 -9.77 -9.24
N THR A 84 6.88 -9.98 -8.48
CA THR A 84 5.53 -10.22 -9.01
C THR A 84 4.51 -9.51 -8.15
N SER A 85 3.39 -9.15 -8.77
CA SER A 85 2.23 -8.60 -8.09
C SER A 85 0.98 -9.11 -8.81
N THR A 86 0.07 -9.71 -8.05
CA THR A 86 -1.16 -10.27 -8.58
C THR A 86 -2.34 -9.68 -7.81
N SER A 87 -3.24 -9.04 -8.53
CA SER A 87 -4.40 -8.38 -7.94
C SER A 87 -5.70 -8.97 -8.47
N GLN A 88 -6.67 -9.14 -7.57
CA GLN A 88 -8.06 -9.38 -7.91
C GLN A 88 -8.88 -8.17 -7.47
N LEU A 89 -9.71 -7.66 -8.37
CA LEU A 89 -10.60 -6.52 -8.14
C LEU A 89 -12.02 -7.03 -8.08
N PHE A 90 -12.69 -6.87 -6.95
CA PHE A 90 -13.99 -7.51 -6.68
C PHE A 90 -15.17 -6.54 -6.79
N ARG A 91 -14.98 -5.28 -6.41
CA ARG A 91 -16.06 -4.29 -6.32
C ARG A 91 -15.62 -2.95 -6.86
N PRO A 92 -16.49 -2.23 -7.59
CA PRO A 92 -16.20 -0.86 -8.01
C PRO A 92 -16.19 0.07 -6.80
N VAL A 93 -15.32 1.07 -6.83
CA VAL A 93 -15.27 2.16 -5.86
C VAL A 93 -15.77 3.42 -6.56
N THR A 94 -16.90 3.94 -6.10
CA THR A 94 -17.57 5.10 -6.72
C THR A 94 -17.63 6.32 -5.83
N GLY A 95 -17.02 6.26 -4.67
CA GLY A 95 -16.96 7.35 -3.68
C GLY A 95 -16.29 6.90 -2.41
N GLY A 96 -16.17 7.81 -1.45
CA GLY A 96 -15.64 7.52 -0.13
C GLY A 96 -14.13 7.29 -0.10
N THR A 97 -13.69 6.48 0.82
CA THR A 97 -12.27 6.21 1.08
C THR A 97 -11.99 4.73 0.94
N VAL A 98 -10.87 4.40 0.29
CA VAL A 98 -10.35 3.02 0.23
C VAL A 98 -9.26 2.89 1.27
N HIS A 99 -9.38 1.88 2.13
CA HIS A 99 -8.38 1.53 3.13
C HIS A 99 -7.61 0.29 2.69
N ALA A 100 -6.28 0.37 2.77
CA ALA A 100 -5.39 -0.75 2.50
C ALA A 100 -4.82 -1.28 3.81
N VAL A 101 -4.83 -2.60 3.96
CA VAL A 101 -4.18 -3.29 5.07
C VAL A 101 -3.18 -4.28 4.48
N ALA A 102 -1.90 -3.99 4.65
CA ALA A 102 -0.82 -4.83 4.15
C ALA A 102 -0.15 -5.58 5.29
N VAL A 103 0.02 -6.88 5.10
CA VAL A 103 0.69 -7.75 6.09
C VAL A 103 1.71 -8.64 5.36
N PRO A 104 2.85 -8.97 5.99
CA PRO A 104 3.74 -9.99 5.45
C PRO A 104 3.11 -11.38 5.68
N LEU A 105 3.04 -12.19 4.64
CA LEU A 105 2.64 -13.58 4.74
C LEU A 105 3.84 -14.47 5.08
N HIS A 106 5.00 -14.12 4.51
CA HIS A 106 6.22 -14.89 4.70
C HIS A 106 7.44 -13.98 4.51
N ARG A 107 8.34 -14.01 5.46
CA ARG A 107 9.64 -13.33 5.35
C ARG A 107 10.73 -14.36 5.20
N GLY A 108 11.21 -14.51 3.97
CA GLY A 108 12.37 -15.33 3.67
C GLY A 108 13.67 -14.52 3.78
N ARG A 109 14.78 -15.18 3.53
CA ARG A 109 16.10 -14.56 3.55
C ARG A 109 16.32 -13.58 2.39
N THR A 110 15.79 -13.92 1.22
CA THR A 110 16.01 -13.15 -0.03
C THR A 110 14.72 -12.60 -0.62
N THR A 111 13.56 -13.04 -0.12
CA THR A 111 12.25 -12.58 -0.59
C THR A 111 11.29 -12.43 0.57
N VAL A 112 10.31 -11.55 0.37
CA VAL A 112 9.16 -11.40 1.26
C VAL A 112 7.91 -11.49 0.40
N THR A 113 6.93 -12.27 0.85
CA THR A 113 5.59 -12.30 0.27
C THR A 113 4.66 -11.47 1.17
N ALA A 114 4.05 -10.45 0.61
CA ALA A 114 3.11 -9.58 1.32
C ALA A 114 1.73 -9.65 0.67
N GLN A 115 0.70 -9.53 1.49
CA GLN A 115 -0.68 -9.45 1.02
C GLN A 115 -1.31 -8.16 1.49
N THR A 116 -1.98 -7.47 0.57
CA THR A 116 -2.71 -6.24 0.85
C THR A 116 -4.16 -6.42 0.50
N SER A 117 -5.03 -6.17 1.47
CA SER A 117 -6.48 -6.18 1.27
C SER A 117 -6.97 -4.73 1.25
N LEU A 118 -7.83 -4.41 0.28
CA LEU A 118 -8.42 -3.08 0.14
C LEU A 118 -9.89 -3.15 0.49
N TYR A 119 -10.34 -2.19 1.31
CA TYR A 119 -11.72 -2.11 1.79
C TYR A 119 -12.31 -0.75 1.44
N ASP A 120 -13.60 -0.72 1.10
CA ASP A 120 -14.33 0.53 0.89
C ASP A 120 -14.79 1.16 2.23
N SER A 121 -15.49 2.28 2.16
CA SER A 121 -15.99 2.99 3.34
C SER A 121 -17.01 2.18 4.15
N GLU A 122 -17.59 1.14 3.58
CA GLU A 122 -18.52 0.23 4.26
C GLU A 122 -17.83 -1.05 4.74
N HIS A 123 -16.48 -1.07 4.74
CA HIS A 123 -15.66 -2.21 5.14
C HIS A 123 -15.87 -3.47 4.28
N ARG A 124 -16.28 -3.30 3.03
CA ARG A 124 -16.40 -4.41 2.08
C ARG A 124 -15.06 -4.59 1.37
N LEU A 125 -14.63 -5.82 1.19
CA LEU A 125 -13.43 -6.14 0.44
C LEU A 125 -13.62 -5.76 -1.03
N VAL A 126 -12.83 -4.81 -1.52
CA VAL A 126 -12.93 -4.34 -2.91
C VAL A 126 -11.83 -4.90 -3.80
N ALA A 127 -10.68 -5.22 -3.23
CA ALA A 127 -9.55 -5.79 -3.97
C ALA A 127 -8.60 -6.50 -3.01
N GLN A 128 -7.77 -7.38 -3.56
CA GLN A 128 -6.71 -8.04 -2.82
C GLN A 128 -5.51 -8.25 -3.72
N THR A 129 -4.32 -7.97 -3.20
CA THR A 129 -3.06 -8.12 -3.93
C THR A 129 -2.10 -8.97 -3.12
N THR A 130 -1.48 -9.94 -3.77
CA THR A 130 -0.34 -10.67 -3.23
C THR A 130 0.87 -10.36 -4.07
N GLN A 131 1.96 -9.97 -3.43
CA GLN A 131 3.19 -9.59 -4.12
C GLN A 131 4.42 -10.23 -3.49
N ILE A 132 5.43 -10.47 -4.30
CA ILE A 132 6.72 -10.97 -3.87
C ILE A 132 7.74 -9.88 -4.10
N GLN A 133 8.47 -9.54 -3.05
CA GLN A 133 9.53 -8.54 -3.06
C GLN A 133 10.89 -9.23 -2.92
N ALA A 134 11.85 -8.90 -3.77
CA ALA A 134 13.24 -9.28 -3.57
C ALA A 134 13.90 -8.34 -2.56
N ILE A 135 14.71 -8.91 -1.68
CA ILE A 135 15.53 -8.14 -0.74
C ILE A 135 16.92 -7.98 -1.39
N ARG A 136 17.37 -6.75 -1.52
CA ARG A 136 18.69 -6.39 -2.05
C ARG A 136 19.55 -5.80 -0.94
N VAL A 137 20.63 -6.44 -0.71
CA VAL A 137 21.60 -6.00 0.32
C VAL A 137 22.69 -5.15 -0.29
#